data_1700bc6be1889069de55220f771fea6b
#
_entry.id   1700bc6be1889069de55220f771fea6b
#
_cell.length_a   1.000
_cell.length_b   1.000
_cell.length_c   1.000
_cell.angle_alpha   90.00
_cell.angle_beta   90.00
_cell.angle_gamma   90.00
#
_symmetry.space_group_name_H-M   'P 1'
#
loop_
_entity.id
_entity.type
_entity.pdbx_description
1 polymer ?
#
loop_
_entity_poly.entity_id
_entity_poly.type
_entity_poly.pdbx_seq_one_letter_code
_entity_poly.pdbx_strand_id
1 'polypeptide(L)'
;MTDSRPVQQSDSRSITQGATFSIILALSFSHFLNDTMQSLVPALYPMLKDSYGLSFAQIGLITLTMQVTSSLLQPLVGLFADYRPQPYSLAVGMGATFVGLLLLANADSFLVLLPAAALVGTGSAVFHPEASRVARMASGGRHGLAQSLFQVGGNVGSAIGPILAALIVIPKGQSIIAWFSSAALLAIIVLVTVGRWYRREHPPVRGRSRAPVPHTGLSRRTIGWSVAILMTLVFSKAFYTASLGSYYTFYLIHKFDVSVEAAQLYLFAFLTAVAVGTLVGGPIGDRIGRKAVIWGSIVGVIPFTLALPYVDLFWTTVLTVAIGLTLASASSAIIVYALDLMPGRVGVVSGMFFGLSFGLGGVGAAVLGALADLTSIDTVYRICAFLPLIGLLTALLPNLGRPMQHMAQRAAPAE
;
A
#
# COMPACT_ATOMS: atom_id res chain seq x y z
N MET A 1 -63.57 7.96 19.10
CA MET A 1 -63.23 7.79 17.67
C MET A 1 -62.03 8.65 17.35
N THR A 2 -60.82 8.12 17.50
CA THR A 2 -59.56 8.80 17.19
C THR A 2 -58.93 8.11 15.99
N ASP A 3 -58.96 8.81 14.88
CA ASP A 3 -58.45 8.35 13.57
C ASP A 3 -56.93 8.41 13.56
N SER A 4 -56.28 7.27 13.70
CA SER A 4 -54.82 7.14 13.61
C SER A 4 -54.42 6.71 12.18
N ARG A 5 -54.06 7.68 11.33
CA ARG A 5 -53.47 7.41 10.03
C ARG A 5 -52.03 6.93 10.19
N PRO A 6 -51.61 5.83 9.51
CA PRO A 6 -50.21 5.41 9.51
C PRO A 6 -49.36 6.38 8.67
N VAL A 7 -48.26 6.86 9.25
CA VAL A 7 -47.24 7.64 8.57
C VAL A 7 -46.58 6.72 7.54
N GLN A 8 -46.77 7.03 6.27
CA GLN A 8 -46.02 6.44 5.15
C GLN A 8 -44.52 6.73 5.33
N GLN A 9 -43.76 5.73 5.72
CA GLN A 9 -42.30 5.73 5.54
C GLN A 9 -42.00 5.43 4.07
N SER A 10 -41.81 6.49 3.28
CA SER A 10 -41.51 6.40 1.86
C SER A 10 -40.04 6.19 1.57
N ASP A 11 -39.73 5.19 0.79
CA ASP A 11 -38.83 5.08 -0.39
C ASP A 11 -37.47 5.88 -0.46
N SER A 12 -36.83 6.22 0.61
CA SER A 12 -35.46 6.81 0.53
C SER A 12 -34.32 5.78 0.41
N ARG A 13 -34.62 4.48 0.47
CA ARG A 13 -33.58 3.43 0.49
C ARG A 13 -33.08 2.94 -0.88
N SER A 14 -33.82 3.13 -1.97
CA SER A 14 -33.43 2.60 -3.29
C SER A 14 -32.51 3.50 -4.11
N ILE A 15 -32.57 4.82 -3.90
CA ILE A 15 -31.76 5.80 -4.66
C ILE A 15 -30.30 5.85 -4.13
N THR A 16 -30.09 5.56 -2.84
CA THR A 16 -28.77 5.58 -2.20
C THR A 16 -27.85 4.41 -2.58
N GLN A 17 -28.38 3.23 -2.92
CA GLN A 17 -27.56 2.06 -3.22
C GLN A 17 -26.83 2.13 -4.57
N GLY A 18 -27.42 2.68 -5.60
CA GLY A 18 -26.79 2.79 -6.93
C GLY A 18 -25.70 3.88 -6.99
N ALA A 19 -25.95 5.03 -6.37
CA ALA A 19 -24.97 6.13 -6.30
C ALA A 19 -23.72 5.76 -5.48
N THR A 20 -23.89 4.90 -4.47
CA THR A 20 -22.82 4.40 -3.60
C THR A 20 -21.79 3.56 -4.36
N PHE A 21 -22.26 2.64 -5.24
CA PHE A 21 -21.34 1.77 -5.97
C PHE A 21 -20.51 2.53 -7.02
N SER A 22 -21.08 3.53 -7.70
CA SER A 22 -20.36 4.36 -8.66
C SER A 22 -19.22 5.16 -8.00
N ILE A 23 -19.40 5.62 -6.76
CA ILE A 23 -18.35 6.31 -6.00
C ILE A 23 -17.21 5.35 -5.65
N ILE A 24 -17.51 4.10 -5.25
CA ILE A 24 -16.48 3.10 -4.97
C ILE A 24 -15.66 2.78 -6.23
N LEU A 25 -16.31 2.62 -7.39
CA LEU A 25 -15.63 2.40 -8.66
C LEU A 25 -14.80 3.62 -9.08
N ALA A 26 -15.30 4.84 -8.90
CA ALA A 26 -14.56 6.07 -9.16
C ALA A 26 -13.30 6.17 -8.29
N LEU A 27 -13.38 5.79 -7.02
CA LEU A 27 -12.24 5.74 -6.11
C LEU A 27 -11.26 4.62 -6.48
N SER A 28 -11.74 3.43 -6.86
CA SER A 28 -10.90 2.32 -7.34
C SER A 28 -10.14 2.71 -8.61
N PHE A 29 -10.81 3.36 -9.55
CA PHE A 29 -10.18 3.86 -10.78
C PHE A 29 -9.15 4.96 -10.48
N SER A 30 -9.47 5.90 -9.57
CA SER A 30 -8.51 6.92 -9.15
C SER A 30 -7.32 6.32 -8.41
N HIS A 31 -7.52 5.24 -7.65
CA HIS A 31 -6.45 4.49 -6.99
C HIS A 31 -5.54 3.79 -8.02
N PHE A 32 -6.15 3.17 -9.03
CA PHE A 32 -5.41 2.62 -10.17
C PHE A 32 -4.50 3.66 -10.83
N LEU A 33 -5.02 4.85 -11.13
CA LEU A 33 -4.23 5.92 -11.74
C LEU A 33 -3.12 6.42 -10.80
N ASN A 34 -3.44 6.64 -9.51
CA ASN A 34 -2.48 7.10 -8.50
C ASN A 34 -1.31 6.13 -8.37
N ASP A 35 -1.58 4.84 -8.19
CA ASP A 35 -0.54 3.85 -7.94
C ASP A 35 0.25 3.50 -9.22
N THR A 36 -0.37 3.62 -10.40
CA THR A 36 0.34 3.56 -11.67
C THR A 36 1.41 4.65 -11.75
N MET A 37 1.06 5.89 -11.42
CA MET A 37 2.01 7.00 -11.44
C MET A 37 3.11 6.86 -10.37
N GLN A 38 2.77 6.34 -9.19
CA GLN A 38 3.76 6.09 -8.15
C GLN A 38 4.74 4.98 -8.52
N SER A 39 4.26 3.85 -9.03
CA SER A 39 5.11 2.71 -9.40
C SER A 39 5.96 2.97 -10.63
N LEU A 40 5.58 3.95 -11.45
CA LEU A 40 6.41 4.42 -12.57
C LEU A 40 7.76 4.99 -12.07
N VAL A 41 7.79 5.70 -10.93
CA VAL A 41 9.01 6.36 -10.42
C VAL A 41 10.15 5.36 -10.19
N PRO A 42 10.01 4.30 -9.38
CA PRO A 42 11.08 3.32 -9.20
C PRO A 42 11.39 2.51 -10.48
N ALA A 43 10.41 2.33 -11.36
CA ALA A 43 10.65 1.67 -12.64
C ALA A 43 11.60 2.47 -13.57
N LEU A 44 11.73 3.77 -13.36
CA LEU A 44 12.63 4.62 -14.13
C LEU A 44 14.05 4.71 -13.56
N TYR A 45 14.34 4.14 -12.39
CA TYR A 45 15.63 4.28 -11.72
C TYR A 45 16.84 3.88 -12.58
N PRO A 46 16.82 2.79 -13.37
CA PRO A 46 17.95 2.49 -14.26
C PRO A 46 18.23 3.61 -15.25
N MET A 47 17.19 4.11 -15.94
CA MET A 47 17.30 5.21 -16.89
C MET A 47 17.80 6.50 -16.20
N LEU A 48 17.26 6.85 -15.03
CA LEU A 48 17.68 8.05 -14.29
C LEU A 48 19.12 7.93 -13.78
N LYS A 49 19.51 6.72 -13.32
CA LYS A 49 20.89 6.45 -12.87
C LYS A 49 21.88 6.69 -13.99
N ASP A 50 21.62 6.17 -15.18
CA ASP A 50 22.49 6.30 -16.33
C ASP A 50 22.50 7.74 -16.88
N SER A 51 21.34 8.40 -16.97
CA SER A 51 21.22 9.76 -17.49
C SER A 51 21.90 10.82 -16.64
N TYR A 52 21.90 10.65 -15.30
CA TYR A 52 22.44 11.63 -14.35
C TYR A 52 23.69 11.14 -13.61
N GLY A 53 24.21 9.95 -13.91
CA GLY A 53 25.38 9.39 -13.23
C GLY A 53 25.15 9.17 -11.73
N LEU A 54 23.92 8.76 -11.33
CA LEU A 54 23.55 8.65 -9.92
C LEU A 54 24.21 7.44 -9.26
N SER A 55 24.60 7.60 -7.99
CA SER A 55 24.95 6.48 -7.13
C SER A 55 23.71 5.71 -6.68
N PHE A 56 23.86 4.49 -6.18
CA PHE A 56 22.75 3.72 -5.59
C PHE A 56 22.21 4.39 -4.34
N ALA A 57 23.06 5.08 -3.55
CA ALA A 57 22.63 5.89 -2.42
C ALA A 57 21.69 7.03 -2.85
N GLN A 58 21.97 7.70 -3.97
CA GLN A 58 21.08 8.74 -4.53
C GLN A 58 19.76 8.17 -5.01
N ILE A 59 19.75 7.00 -5.64
CA ILE A 59 18.51 6.26 -5.97
C ILE A 59 17.71 5.93 -4.70
N GLY A 60 18.40 5.44 -3.66
CA GLY A 60 17.80 5.19 -2.34
C GLY A 60 17.21 6.44 -1.71
N LEU A 61 17.86 7.61 -1.86
CA LEU A 61 17.37 8.90 -1.35
C LEU A 61 16.12 9.38 -2.10
N ILE A 62 15.99 9.13 -3.42
CA ILE A 62 14.74 9.42 -4.16
C ILE A 62 13.59 8.58 -3.58
N THR A 63 13.81 7.26 -3.38
CA THR A 63 12.82 6.38 -2.75
C THR A 63 12.49 6.83 -1.34
N LEU A 64 13.49 7.14 -0.52
CA LEU A 64 13.31 7.64 0.85
C LEU A 64 12.45 8.90 0.87
N THR A 65 12.75 9.87 0.02
CA THR A 65 12.00 11.13 -0.09
C THR A 65 10.54 10.88 -0.42
N MET A 66 10.26 10.05 -1.43
CA MET A 66 8.89 9.69 -1.81
C MET A 66 8.15 8.95 -0.69
N GLN A 67 8.80 7.98 -0.04
CA GLN A 67 8.17 7.17 1.00
C GLN A 67 7.97 7.92 2.31
N VAL A 68 8.91 8.80 2.70
CA VAL A 68 8.78 9.63 3.90
C VAL A 68 7.67 10.65 3.74
N THR A 69 7.60 11.34 2.60
CA THR A 69 6.49 12.28 2.33
C THR A 69 5.15 11.56 2.25
N SER A 70 5.12 10.38 1.64
CA SER A 70 3.91 9.53 1.60
C SER A 70 3.50 9.07 2.99
N SER A 71 4.43 8.62 3.85
CA SER A 71 4.11 7.98 5.14
C SER A 71 3.84 8.97 6.29
N LEU A 72 4.70 9.98 6.45
CA LEU A 72 4.61 10.90 7.59
C LEU A 72 3.42 11.86 7.48
N LEU A 73 3.02 12.23 6.28
CA LEU A 73 1.87 13.10 6.07
C LEU A 73 0.53 12.39 6.23
N GLN A 74 0.44 11.06 6.03
CA GLN A 74 -0.83 10.33 6.15
C GLN A 74 -1.53 10.50 7.51
N PRO A 75 -0.86 10.31 8.67
CA PRO A 75 -1.50 10.53 9.98
C PRO A 75 -1.96 11.97 10.17
N LEU A 76 -1.18 12.94 9.68
CA LEU A 76 -1.51 14.37 9.78
C LEU A 76 -2.73 14.71 8.92
N VAL A 77 -2.78 14.21 7.69
CA VAL A 77 -3.93 14.38 6.78
C VAL A 77 -5.17 13.70 7.38
N GLY A 78 -5.04 12.44 7.86
CA GLY A 78 -6.15 11.73 8.49
C GLY A 78 -6.70 12.45 9.71
N LEU A 79 -5.80 12.95 10.59
CA LEU A 79 -6.18 13.72 11.77
C LEU A 79 -6.89 15.02 11.38
N PHE A 80 -6.34 15.78 10.42
CA PHE A 80 -6.94 17.02 9.95
C PHE A 80 -8.32 16.80 9.34
N ALA A 81 -8.48 15.75 8.54
CA ALA A 81 -9.74 15.41 7.90
C ALA A 81 -10.81 14.92 8.89
N ASP A 82 -10.41 14.31 10.01
CA ASP A 82 -11.33 13.92 11.09
C ASP A 82 -11.90 15.14 11.82
N TYR A 83 -11.09 16.21 11.96
CA TYR A 83 -11.54 17.47 12.58
C TYR A 83 -12.28 18.40 11.61
N ARG A 84 -11.83 18.45 10.36
CA ARG A 84 -12.38 19.32 9.31
C ARG A 84 -12.52 18.54 8.01
N PRO A 85 -13.67 17.92 7.74
CA PRO A 85 -13.93 17.22 6.50
C PRO A 85 -13.64 18.10 5.28
N GLN A 86 -12.77 17.62 4.40
CA GLN A 86 -12.31 18.36 3.22
C GLN A 86 -12.74 17.62 1.94
N PRO A 87 -13.90 17.91 1.36
CA PRO A 87 -14.46 17.16 0.23
C PRO A 87 -13.56 17.11 -1.00
N TYR A 88 -12.69 18.10 -1.18
CA TYR A 88 -11.80 18.20 -2.35
C TYR A 88 -10.34 17.88 -2.05
N SER A 89 -10.01 17.41 -0.84
CA SER A 89 -8.63 17.04 -0.46
C SER A 89 -8.00 16.03 -1.41
N LEU A 90 -8.77 15.03 -1.87
CA LEU A 90 -8.33 14.02 -2.84
C LEU A 90 -7.88 14.66 -4.17
N ALA A 91 -8.64 15.60 -4.71
CA ALA A 91 -8.30 16.31 -5.93
C ALA A 91 -7.06 17.21 -5.76
N VAL A 92 -6.93 17.87 -4.60
CA VAL A 92 -5.75 18.69 -4.26
C VAL A 92 -4.50 17.81 -4.12
N GLY A 93 -4.61 16.67 -3.42
CA GLY A 93 -3.51 15.70 -3.33
C GLY A 93 -3.05 15.20 -4.70
N MET A 94 -4.00 14.86 -5.57
CA MET A 94 -3.68 14.45 -6.94
C MET A 94 -3.05 15.58 -7.76
N GLY A 95 -3.34 16.84 -7.43
CA GLY A 95 -2.67 18.03 -7.98
C GLY A 95 -1.17 18.05 -7.64
N ALA A 96 -0.77 17.62 -6.44
CA ALA A 96 0.65 17.48 -6.09
C ALA A 96 1.33 16.40 -6.95
N THR A 97 0.69 15.25 -7.17
CA THR A 97 1.19 14.21 -8.09
C THR A 97 1.32 14.75 -9.51
N PHE A 98 0.33 15.50 -10.01
CA PHE A 98 0.37 16.14 -11.32
C PHE A 98 1.61 17.03 -11.50
N VAL A 99 1.85 17.94 -10.54
CA VAL A 99 3.03 18.83 -10.55
C VAL A 99 4.32 18.02 -10.41
N GLY A 100 4.32 17.00 -9.55
CA GLY A 100 5.47 16.09 -9.35
C GLY A 100 5.89 15.38 -10.64
N LEU A 101 4.93 14.91 -11.45
CA LEU A 101 5.20 14.26 -12.73
C LEU A 101 5.74 15.25 -13.77
N LEU A 102 5.19 16.46 -13.83
CA LEU A 102 5.71 17.51 -14.72
C LEU A 102 7.15 17.89 -14.34
N LEU A 103 7.42 17.99 -13.04
CA LEU A 103 8.76 18.27 -12.55
C LEU A 103 9.73 17.11 -12.85
N LEU A 104 9.27 15.86 -12.68
CA LEU A 104 10.06 14.66 -13.01
C LEU A 104 10.37 14.60 -14.52
N ALA A 105 9.41 14.94 -15.36
CA ALA A 105 9.58 14.93 -16.83
C ALA A 105 10.62 15.96 -17.33
N ASN A 106 10.77 17.08 -16.62
CA ASN A 106 11.66 18.18 -16.96
C ASN A 106 12.88 18.30 -16.02
N ALA A 107 13.09 17.30 -15.15
CA ALA A 107 14.24 17.30 -14.25
C ALA A 107 15.54 17.22 -15.09
N ASP A 108 16.52 18.01 -14.71
CA ASP A 108 17.86 18.08 -15.31
C ASP A 108 18.97 17.67 -14.33
N SER A 109 18.62 17.44 -13.08
CA SER A 109 19.58 17.14 -12.03
C SER A 109 18.96 16.33 -10.89
N PHE A 110 19.81 15.66 -10.12
CA PHE A 110 19.40 14.95 -8.90
C PHE A 110 18.61 15.83 -7.92
N LEU A 111 19.00 17.10 -7.78
CA LEU A 111 18.35 18.02 -6.86
C LEU A 111 16.89 18.32 -7.25
N VAL A 112 16.55 18.24 -8.54
CA VAL A 112 15.17 18.40 -9.04
C VAL A 112 14.38 17.09 -8.93
N LEU A 113 15.03 15.94 -9.01
CA LEU A 113 14.36 14.64 -8.81
C LEU A 113 13.79 14.48 -7.39
N LEU A 114 14.44 15.05 -6.37
CA LEU A 114 13.98 14.95 -4.98
C LEU A 114 12.62 15.64 -4.75
N PRO A 115 12.42 16.95 -5.07
CA PRO A 115 11.11 17.58 -4.93
C PRO A 115 10.05 16.97 -5.86
N ALA A 116 10.42 16.45 -7.03
CA ALA A 116 9.49 15.70 -7.88
C ALA A 116 8.96 14.46 -7.15
N ALA A 117 9.85 13.65 -6.58
CA ALA A 117 9.50 12.48 -5.78
C ALA A 117 8.69 12.85 -4.52
N ALA A 118 9.06 13.95 -3.83
CA ALA A 118 8.34 14.44 -2.67
C ALA A 118 6.89 14.83 -3.00
N LEU A 119 6.66 15.49 -4.14
CA LEU A 119 5.32 15.87 -4.59
C LEU A 119 4.45 14.65 -4.95
N VAL A 120 5.03 13.64 -5.62
CA VAL A 120 4.34 12.38 -5.88
C VAL A 120 3.98 11.68 -4.57
N GLY A 121 4.91 11.61 -3.60
CA GLY A 121 4.66 11.06 -2.27
C GLY A 121 3.59 11.84 -1.50
N THR A 122 3.59 13.18 -1.57
CA THR A 122 2.58 14.03 -0.93
C THR A 122 1.18 13.78 -1.48
N GLY A 123 1.05 13.61 -2.80
CA GLY A 123 -0.21 13.24 -3.44
C GLY A 123 -0.77 11.94 -2.89
N SER A 124 0.08 10.93 -2.78
CA SER A 124 -0.22 9.63 -2.18
C SER A 124 -0.63 9.73 -0.71
N ALA A 125 0.07 10.56 0.07
CA ALA A 125 -0.21 10.75 1.50
C ALA A 125 -1.62 11.30 1.77
N VAL A 126 -2.13 12.16 0.89
CA VAL A 126 -3.51 12.65 0.95
C VAL A 126 -4.49 11.62 0.43
N PHE A 127 -4.12 10.93 -0.66
CA PHE A 127 -5.03 10.05 -1.38
C PHE A 127 -5.45 8.83 -0.55
N HIS A 128 -4.52 8.05 -0.02
CA HIS A 128 -4.83 6.75 0.60
C HIS A 128 -5.77 6.83 1.81
N PRO A 129 -5.53 7.67 2.85
CA PRO A 129 -6.40 7.72 4.01
C PRO A 129 -7.79 8.28 3.67
N GLU A 130 -7.84 9.33 2.85
CA GLU A 130 -9.10 9.99 2.49
C GLU A 130 -9.95 9.14 1.55
N ALA A 131 -9.36 8.53 0.52
CA ALA A 131 -10.07 7.66 -0.41
C ALA A 131 -10.63 6.41 0.30
N SER A 132 -9.84 5.79 1.18
CA SER A 132 -10.31 4.66 2.01
C SER A 132 -11.48 5.08 2.92
N ARG A 133 -11.42 6.28 3.52
CA ARG A 133 -12.50 6.85 4.33
C ARG A 133 -13.76 7.08 3.51
N VAL A 134 -13.66 7.69 2.33
CA VAL A 134 -14.79 7.96 1.43
C VAL A 134 -15.38 6.65 0.90
N ALA A 135 -14.55 5.65 0.55
CA ALA A 135 -15.01 4.32 0.15
C ALA A 135 -15.81 3.64 1.27
N ARG A 136 -15.37 3.77 2.52
CA ARG A 136 -16.12 3.26 3.67
C ARG A 136 -17.46 3.97 3.86
N MET A 137 -17.53 5.28 3.67
CA MET A 137 -18.79 6.04 3.72
C MET A 137 -19.74 5.63 2.60
N ALA A 138 -19.21 5.41 1.38
CA ALA A 138 -19.98 4.99 0.23
C ALA A 138 -20.40 3.51 0.26
N SER A 139 -19.96 2.71 1.23
CA SER A 139 -20.11 1.25 1.25
C SER A 139 -21.52 0.74 1.54
N GLY A 140 -22.44 1.58 2.04
CA GLY A 140 -23.78 1.14 2.46
C GLY A 140 -23.77 0.00 3.50
N GLY A 141 -22.72 -0.05 4.37
CA GLY A 141 -22.52 -1.11 5.36
C GLY A 141 -21.67 -2.30 4.87
N ARG A 142 -21.36 -2.39 3.57
CA ARG A 142 -20.52 -3.46 2.98
C ARG A 142 -19.04 -3.04 2.96
N HIS A 143 -18.49 -2.71 4.15
CA HIS A 143 -17.16 -2.12 4.28
C HIS A 143 -16.04 -2.98 3.67
N GLY A 144 -16.10 -4.32 3.84
CA GLY A 144 -15.12 -5.25 3.29
C GLY A 144 -15.08 -5.22 1.75
N LEU A 145 -16.26 -5.28 1.11
CA LEU A 145 -16.37 -5.23 -0.36
C LEU A 145 -15.84 -3.90 -0.92
N ALA A 146 -16.24 -2.78 -0.29
CA ALA A 146 -15.79 -1.46 -0.73
C ALA A 146 -14.27 -1.31 -0.64
N GLN A 147 -13.67 -1.76 0.46
CA GLN A 147 -12.22 -1.72 0.66
C GLN A 147 -11.49 -2.67 -0.31
N SER A 148 -12.03 -3.86 -0.57
CA SER A 148 -11.44 -4.79 -1.54
C SER A 148 -11.44 -4.23 -2.96
N LEU A 149 -12.57 -3.66 -3.40
CA LEU A 149 -12.65 -3.02 -4.72
C LEU A 149 -11.69 -1.85 -4.84
N PHE A 150 -11.57 -1.04 -3.78
CA PHE A 150 -10.61 0.06 -3.72
C PHE A 150 -9.17 -0.44 -3.85
N GLN A 151 -8.78 -1.50 -3.12
CA GLN A 151 -7.43 -2.06 -3.15
C GLN A 151 -7.09 -2.73 -4.49
N VAL A 152 -8.06 -3.34 -5.18
CA VAL A 152 -7.83 -3.91 -6.52
C VAL A 152 -7.31 -2.83 -7.47
N GLY A 153 -7.89 -1.63 -7.45
CA GLY A 153 -7.40 -0.51 -8.27
C GLY A 153 -5.93 -0.23 -8.03
N GLY A 154 -5.52 -0.01 -6.78
CA GLY A 154 -4.13 0.28 -6.43
C GLY A 154 -3.17 -0.86 -6.81
N ASN A 155 -3.52 -2.11 -6.49
CA ASN A 155 -2.65 -3.25 -6.80
C ASN A 155 -2.42 -3.41 -8.31
N VAL A 156 -3.48 -3.25 -9.13
CA VAL A 156 -3.35 -3.30 -10.60
C VAL A 156 -2.53 -2.13 -11.10
N GLY A 157 -2.75 -0.92 -10.55
CA GLY A 157 -1.98 0.27 -10.89
C GLY A 157 -0.49 0.10 -10.62
N SER A 158 -0.14 -0.38 -9.43
CA SER A 158 1.24 -0.63 -9.03
C SER A 158 1.95 -1.63 -9.95
N ALA A 159 1.25 -2.64 -10.44
CA ALA A 159 1.82 -3.62 -11.35
C ALA A 159 2.04 -3.06 -12.78
N ILE A 160 1.20 -2.13 -13.24
CA ILE A 160 1.27 -1.60 -14.61
C ILE A 160 2.41 -0.59 -14.81
N GLY A 161 2.86 0.12 -13.77
CA GLY A 161 3.92 1.14 -13.91
C GLY A 161 5.18 0.64 -14.63
N PRO A 162 5.78 -0.51 -14.25
CA PRO A 162 6.94 -1.06 -14.94
C PRO A 162 6.70 -1.38 -16.43
N ILE A 163 5.48 -1.83 -16.80
CA ILE A 163 5.13 -2.05 -18.22
C ILE A 163 5.14 -0.73 -18.98
N LEU A 164 4.54 0.31 -18.40
CA LEU A 164 4.51 1.64 -19.03
C LEU A 164 5.93 2.23 -19.13
N ALA A 165 6.77 2.00 -18.13
CA ALA A 165 8.18 2.36 -18.20
C ALA A 165 8.87 1.64 -19.37
N ALA A 166 8.75 0.30 -19.47
CA ALA A 166 9.39 -0.51 -20.50
C ALA A 166 8.94 -0.13 -21.93
N LEU A 167 7.62 -0.01 -22.13
CA LEU A 167 7.05 0.14 -23.47
C LEU A 167 6.96 1.60 -23.95
N ILE A 168 6.93 2.56 -23.03
CA ILE A 168 6.69 3.96 -23.39
C ILE A 168 7.84 4.86 -22.97
N VAL A 169 8.26 4.85 -21.68
CA VAL A 169 9.19 5.86 -21.19
C VAL A 169 10.62 5.56 -21.62
N ILE A 170 11.10 4.34 -21.44
CA ILE A 170 12.47 3.95 -21.77
C ILE A 170 12.76 4.18 -23.27
N PRO A 171 11.90 3.74 -24.21
CA PRO A 171 12.14 3.98 -25.63
C PRO A 171 12.03 5.45 -26.09
N LYS A 172 11.19 6.26 -25.42
CA LYS A 172 10.88 7.64 -25.83
C LYS A 172 11.60 8.70 -25.01
N GLY A 173 12.27 8.29 -23.92
CA GLY A 173 13.01 9.18 -23.02
C GLY A 173 12.14 9.84 -21.95
N GLN A 174 12.83 10.53 -21.02
CA GLN A 174 12.25 11.07 -19.79
C GLN A 174 11.09 12.05 -20.02
N SER A 175 11.18 12.92 -21.04
CA SER A 175 10.19 13.97 -21.32
C SER A 175 8.77 13.42 -21.53
N ILE A 176 8.63 12.17 -21.99
CA ILE A 176 7.33 11.53 -22.22
C ILE A 176 6.54 11.37 -20.91
N ILE A 177 7.21 11.41 -19.74
CA ILE A 177 6.57 11.36 -18.42
C ILE A 177 5.54 12.47 -18.26
N ALA A 178 5.76 13.62 -18.92
CA ALA A 178 4.79 14.72 -18.94
C ALA A 178 3.39 14.29 -19.41
N TRP A 179 3.29 13.31 -20.32
CA TRP A 179 1.99 12.80 -20.78
C TRP A 179 1.24 12.00 -19.71
N PHE A 180 1.95 11.40 -18.75
CA PHE A 180 1.30 10.73 -17.61
C PHE A 180 0.64 11.71 -16.65
N SER A 181 0.98 13.00 -16.70
CA SER A 181 0.24 14.04 -15.99
C SER A 181 -1.22 14.16 -16.47
N SER A 182 -1.53 13.75 -17.71
CA SER A 182 -2.91 13.65 -18.19
C SER A 182 -3.73 12.62 -17.40
N ALA A 183 -3.12 11.53 -16.95
CA ALA A 183 -3.76 10.56 -16.07
C ALA A 183 -4.05 11.16 -14.68
N ALA A 184 -3.13 11.98 -14.15
CA ALA A 184 -3.36 12.74 -12.92
C ALA A 184 -4.51 13.75 -13.09
N LEU A 185 -4.57 14.45 -14.23
CA LEU A 185 -5.65 15.38 -14.55
C LEU A 185 -7.00 14.66 -14.64
N LEU A 186 -7.04 13.49 -15.29
CA LEU A 186 -8.23 12.65 -15.35
C LEU A 186 -8.68 12.22 -13.94
N ALA A 187 -7.73 11.80 -13.09
CA ALA A 187 -8.03 11.47 -11.71
C ALA A 187 -8.57 12.68 -10.93
N ILE A 188 -8.03 13.89 -11.12
CA ILE A 188 -8.55 15.13 -10.52
C ILE A 188 -10.01 15.35 -10.90
N ILE A 189 -10.36 15.21 -12.18
CA ILE A 189 -11.74 15.38 -12.68
C ILE A 189 -12.69 14.39 -12.00
N VAL A 190 -12.29 13.13 -11.92
CA VAL A 190 -13.08 12.08 -11.25
C VAL A 190 -13.21 12.39 -9.76
N LEU A 191 -12.12 12.77 -9.09
CA LEU A 191 -12.09 13.06 -7.65
C LEU A 191 -12.88 14.34 -7.28
N VAL A 192 -12.95 15.33 -8.16
CA VAL A 192 -13.86 16.49 -7.98
C VAL A 192 -15.31 16.03 -7.97
N THR A 193 -15.67 15.05 -8.81
CA THR A 193 -17.04 14.48 -8.82
C THR A 193 -17.33 13.73 -7.52
N VAL A 194 -16.36 12.95 -7.02
CA VAL A 194 -16.44 12.31 -5.69
C VAL A 194 -16.58 13.36 -4.58
N GLY A 195 -15.80 14.44 -4.65
CA GLY A 195 -15.87 15.56 -3.68
C GLY A 195 -17.22 16.26 -3.65
N ARG A 196 -17.87 16.45 -4.83
CA ARG A 196 -19.22 16.98 -4.92
C ARG A 196 -20.25 16.06 -4.24
N TRP A 197 -20.16 14.75 -4.49
CA TRP A 197 -20.99 13.76 -3.81
C TRP A 197 -20.76 13.80 -2.30
N TYR A 198 -19.50 13.79 -1.85
CA TYR A 198 -19.15 13.83 -0.43
C TYR A 198 -19.75 15.06 0.28
N ARG A 199 -19.66 16.24 -0.33
CA ARG A 199 -20.22 17.49 0.23
C ARG A 199 -21.74 17.46 0.35
N ARG A 200 -22.45 16.76 -0.56
CA ARG A 200 -23.91 16.67 -0.57
C ARG A 200 -24.46 15.68 0.46
N GLU A 201 -23.86 14.50 0.53
CA GLU A 201 -24.39 13.38 1.30
C GLU A 201 -23.93 13.35 2.77
N HIS A 202 -22.80 14.00 3.08
CA HIS A 202 -22.17 13.90 4.39
C HIS A 202 -21.81 15.31 4.94
N PRO A 203 -22.80 16.12 5.34
CA PRO A 203 -22.52 17.36 6.05
C PRO A 203 -21.78 17.08 7.38
N PRO A 204 -20.90 17.95 7.83
CA PRO A 204 -20.08 17.74 9.03
C PRO A 204 -20.96 17.58 10.27
N VAL A 205 -21.06 16.37 10.80
CA VAL A 205 -21.73 16.08 12.07
C VAL A 205 -20.71 16.20 13.21
N ARG A 206 -20.86 17.19 14.06
CA ARG A 206 -20.12 17.35 15.31
C ARG A 206 -20.59 16.30 16.33
N GLY A 207 -19.68 15.47 16.81
CA GLY A 207 -19.86 14.61 17.99
C GLY A 207 -20.25 13.16 17.66
N ARG A 208 -19.26 12.29 17.41
CA ARG A 208 -19.46 10.84 17.49
C ARG A 208 -19.16 10.35 18.90
N SER A 209 -20.19 9.82 19.57
CA SER A 209 -20.02 9.01 20.78
C SER A 209 -19.10 7.82 20.51
N ARG A 210 -18.06 7.65 21.32
CA ARG A 210 -17.19 6.46 21.28
C ARG A 210 -17.96 5.25 21.82
N ALA A 211 -18.16 4.24 21.00
CA ALA A 211 -18.67 2.94 21.44
C ALA A 211 -17.71 2.32 22.49
N PRO A 212 -18.22 1.52 23.45
CA PRO A 212 -17.38 0.81 24.43
C PRO A 212 -16.33 -0.04 23.72
N VAL A 213 -15.07 0.03 24.18
CA VAL A 213 -13.94 -0.71 23.60
C VAL A 213 -13.94 -2.12 24.18
N PRO A 214 -14.04 -3.19 23.39
CA PRO A 214 -13.89 -4.56 23.88
C PRO A 214 -12.52 -4.78 24.52
N HIS A 215 -12.46 -5.51 25.62
CA HIS A 215 -11.22 -5.90 26.28
C HIS A 215 -10.72 -7.24 25.71
N THR A 216 -9.45 -7.32 25.35
CA THR A 216 -8.83 -8.56 24.81
C THR A 216 -8.55 -9.62 25.87
N GLY A 217 -8.66 -9.30 27.16
CA GLY A 217 -8.26 -10.18 28.26
C GLY A 217 -6.75 -10.42 28.40
N LEU A 218 -5.93 -9.86 27.48
CA LEU A 218 -4.48 -10.01 27.53
C LEU A 218 -3.82 -8.97 28.43
N SER A 219 -2.70 -9.34 29.06
CA SER A 219 -1.90 -8.40 29.83
C SER A 219 -1.30 -7.31 28.96
N ARG A 220 -1.11 -6.09 29.51
CA ARG A 220 -0.44 -4.99 28.79
C ARG A 220 0.96 -5.38 28.31
N ARG A 221 1.66 -6.22 29.07
CA ARG A 221 2.99 -6.74 28.73
C ARG A 221 2.92 -7.65 27.50
N THR A 222 1.95 -8.56 27.44
CA THR A 222 1.73 -9.46 26.29
C THR A 222 1.39 -8.66 25.04
N ILE A 223 0.51 -7.66 25.14
CA ILE A 223 0.18 -6.78 24.01
C ILE A 223 1.43 -6.02 23.53
N GLY A 224 2.21 -5.43 24.45
CA GLY A 224 3.43 -4.71 24.12
C GLY A 224 4.45 -5.57 23.38
N TRP A 225 4.73 -6.78 23.87
CA TRP A 225 5.63 -7.73 23.21
C TRP A 225 5.11 -8.18 21.84
N SER A 226 3.81 -8.44 21.73
CA SER A 226 3.21 -8.83 20.45
C SER A 226 3.33 -7.71 19.41
N VAL A 227 3.10 -6.45 19.81
CA VAL A 227 3.29 -5.30 18.94
C VAL A 227 4.75 -5.15 18.54
N ALA A 228 5.70 -5.30 19.49
CA ALA A 228 7.13 -5.23 19.18
C ALA A 228 7.55 -6.32 18.16
N ILE A 229 7.08 -7.55 18.31
CA ILE A 229 7.30 -8.64 17.33
C ILE A 229 6.72 -8.25 15.97
N LEU A 230 5.45 -7.81 15.92
CA LEU A 230 4.83 -7.41 14.65
C LEU A 230 5.59 -6.27 13.96
N MET A 231 6.09 -5.28 14.72
CA MET A 231 6.91 -4.19 14.19
C MET A 231 8.22 -4.71 13.60
N THR A 232 8.87 -5.66 14.27
CA THR A 232 10.10 -6.29 13.79
C THR A 232 9.84 -7.11 12.50
N LEU A 233 8.68 -7.77 12.39
CA LEU A 233 8.26 -8.45 11.17
C LEU A 233 8.01 -7.46 10.02
N VAL A 234 7.35 -6.33 10.31
CA VAL A 234 7.13 -5.25 9.33
C VAL A 234 8.46 -4.66 8.87
N PHE A 235 9.42 -4.44 9.78
CA PHE A 235 10.78 -4.00 9.45
C PHE A 235 11.44 -4.96 8.46
N SER A 236 11.53 -6.24 8.80
CA SER A 236 12.13 -7.27 7.94
C SER A 236 11.50 -7.29 6.55
N LYS A 237 10.16 -7.30 6.51
CA LYS A 237 9.39 -7.30 5.27
C LYS A 237 9.62 -6.02 4.46
N ALA A 238 9.61 -4.85 5.10
CA ALA A 238 9.76 -3.56 4.42
C ALA A 238 11.14 -3.44 3.75
N PHE A 239 12.20 -3.83 4.46
CA PHE A 239 13.56 -3.84 3.91
C PHE A 239 13.71 -4.82 2.73
N TYR A 240 13.17 -6.04 2.88
CA TYR A 240 13.20 -7.02 1.80
C TYR A 240 12.41 -6.56 0.59
N THR A 241 11.20 -6.00 0.80
CA THR A 241 10.37 -5.46 -0.29
C THR A 241 11.04 -4.25 -0.96
N ALA A 242 11.75 -3.40 -0.19
CA ALA A 242 12.50 -2.27 -0.72
C ALA A 242 13.66 -2.75 -1.62
N SER A 243 14.33 -3.86 -1.27
CA SER A 243 15.38 -4.44 -2.12
C SER A 243 14.84 -4.86 -3.50
N LEU A 244 13.67 -5.48 -3.53
CA LEU A 244 13.03 -5.88 -4.77
C LEU A 244 12.39 -4.69 -5.51
N GLY A 245 11.73 -3.78 -4.81
CA GLY A 245 11.06 -2.64 -5.43
C GLY A 245 12.00 -1.60 -6.03
N SER A 246 13.15 -1.36 -5.41
CA SER A 246 14.09 -0.30 -5.81
C SER A 246 15.31 -0.81 -6.58
N TYR A 247 15.71 -2.05 -6.34
CA TYR A 247 17.02 -2.55 -6.83
C TYR A 247 16.93 -3.82 -7.68
N TYR A 248 15.75 -4.44 -7.85
CA TYR A 248 15.61 -5.69 -8.60
C TYR A 248 16.02 -5.56 -10.05
N THR A 249 15.63 -4.48 -10.70
CA THR A 249 16.02 -4.20 -12.09
C THR A 249 17.53 -4.08 -12.24
N PHE A 250 18.21 -3.39 -11.32
CA PHE A 250 19.67 -3.29 -11.33
C PHE A 250 20.35 -4.64 -11.08
N TYR A 251 19.80 -5.45 -10.18
CA TYR A 251 20.32 -6.80 -9.93
C TYR A 251 20.22 -7.68 -11.16
N LEU A 252 19.09 -7.64 -11.88
CA LEU A 252 18.89 -8.42 -13.11
C LEU A 252 19.83 -7.96 -14.22
N ILE A 253 19.96 -6.64 -14.42
CA ILE A 253 20.86 -6.07 -15.42
C ILE A 253 22.31 -6.45 -15.12
N HIS A 254 22.75 -6.26 -13.87
CA HIS A 254 24.14 -6.54 -13.47
C HIS A 254 24.50 -8.02 -13.53
N LYS A 255 23.62 -8.91 -13.04
CA LYS A 255 23.91 -10.34 -12.90
C LYS A 255 23.69 -11.14 -14.18
N PHE A 256 22.68 -10.77 -14.98
CA PHE A 256 22.24 -11.56 -16.13
C PHE A 256 22.35 -10.83 -17.48
N ASP A 257 22.88 -9.62 -17.48
CA ASP A 257 23.06 -8.77 -18.67
C ASP A 257 21.78 -8.63 -19.51
N VAL A 258 20.63 -8.52 -18.83
CA VAL A 258 19.34 -8.28 -19.48
C VAL A 258 19.16 -6.80 -19.81
N SER A 259 18.37 -6.48 -20.83
CA SER A 259 18.05 -5.07 -21.14
C SER A 259 17.20 -4.44 -20.04
N VAL A 260 17.21 -3.11 -19.97
CA VAL A 260 16.42 -2.34 -19.01
C VAL A 260 14.92 -2.64 -19.19
N GLU A 261 14.45 -2.77 -20.43
CA GLU A 261 13.06 -3.10 -20.75
C GLU A 261 12.68 -4.49 -20.25
N ALA A 262 13.55 -5.49 -20.48
CA ALA A 262 13.34 -6.84 -19.98
C ALA A 262 13.30 -6.87 -18.44
N ALA A 263 14.19 -6.16 -17.77
CA ALA A 263 14.21 -6.05 -16.32
C ALA A 263 12.89 -5.48 -15.75
N GLN A 264 12.26 -4.52 -16.45
CA GLN A 264 10.95 -3.98 -16.07
C GLN A 264 9.82 -5.03 -16.21
N LEU A 265 9.87 -5.91 -17.22
CA LEU A 265 8.89 -6.99 -17.35
C LEU A 265 9.00 -8.02 -16.21
N TYR A 266 10.21 -8.31 -15.73
CA TYR A 266 10.41 -9.13 -14.53
C TYR A 266 9.90 -8.43 -13.27
N LEU A 267 10.11 -7.11 -13.13
CA LEU A 267 9.56 -6.32 -12.04
C LEU A 267 8.03 -6.32 -12.07
N PHE A 268 7.42 -6.19 -13.25
CA PHE A 268 5.96 -6.33 -13.43
C PHE A 268 5.45 -7.70 -12.95
N ALA A 269 6.13 -8.79 -13.31
CA ALA A 269 5.75 -10.13 -12.87
C ALA A 269 5.78 -10.25 -11.33
N PHE A 270 6.81 -9.69 -10.68
CA PHE A 270 6.91 -9.60 -9.22
C PHE A 270 5.75 -8.81 -8.61
N LEU A 271 5.48 -7.59 -9.10
CA LEU A 271 4.41 -6.74 -8.57
C LEU A 271 3.02 -7.33 -8.80
N THR A 272 2.82 -8.01 -9.92
CA THR A 272 1.60 -8.79 -10.17
C THR A 272 1.43 -9.91 -9.14
N ALA A 273 2.50 -10.64 -8.85
CA ALA A 273 2.50 -11.67 -7.81
C ALA A 273 2.20 -11.09 -6.42
N VAL A 274 2.76 -9.92 -6.08
CA VAL A 274 2.44 -9.17 -4.85
C VAL A 274 0.95 -8.81 -4.79
N ALA A 275 0.38 -8.31 -5.89
CA ALA A 275 -1.04 -7.96 -5.96
C ALA A 275 -1.94 -9.17 -5.71
N VAL A 276 -1.66 -10.28 -6.41
CA VAL A 276 -2.40 -11.55 -6.24
C VAL A 276 -2.24 -12.09 -4.81
N GLY A 277 -1.03 -12.11 -4.28
CA GLY A 277 -0.75 -12.57 -2.91
C GLY A 277 -1.51 -11.77 -1.85
N THR A 278 -1.59 -10.44 -2.02
CA THR A 278 -2.37 -9.57 -1.14
C THR A 278 -3.86 -9.88 -1.17
N LEU A 279 -4.43 -10.11 -2.37
CA LEU A 279 -5.84 -10.44 -2.54
C LEU A 279 -6.22 -11.80 -1.95
N VAL A 280 -5.35 -12.79 -2.12
CA VAL A 280 -5.59 -14.18 -1.67
C VAL A 280 -5.32 -14.32 -0.17
N GLY A 281 -4.38 -13.55 0.38
CA GLY A 281 -3.96 -13.64 1.78
C GLY A 281 -5.06 -13.34 2.80
N GLY A 282 -5.96 -12.38 2.51
CA GLY A 282 -7.09 -12.03 3.37
C GLY A 282 -8.06 -13.22 3.61
N PRO A 283 -8.69 -13.76 2.56
CA PRO A 283 -9.59 -14.91 2.67
C PRO A 283 -8.96 -16.17 3.27
N ILE A 284 -7.68 -16.41 3.00
CA ILE A 284 -6.94 -17.53 3.64
C ILE A 284 -6.82 -17.27 5.14
N GLY A 285 -6.47 -16.06 5.56
CA GLY A 285 -6.35 -15.68 6.96
C GLY A 285 -7.65 -15.82 7.76
N ASP A 286 -8.78 -15.56 7.12
CA ASP A 286 -10.10 -15.76 7.73
C ASP A 286 -10.43 -17.25 7.96
N ARG A 287 -9.91 -18.16 7.09
CA ARG A 287 -10.16 -19.61 7.19
C ARG A 287 -9.23 -20.34 8.17
N ILE A 288 -7.91 -20.12 8.03
CA ILE A 288 -6.90 -20.88 8.80
C ILE A 288 -6.37 -20.13 10.02
N GLY A 289 -6.74 -18.85 10.17
CA GLY A 289 -6.30 -17.99 11.27
C GLY A 289 -5.11 -17.11 10.88
N ARG A 290 -5.11 -15.89 11.42
CA ARG A 290 -4.15 -14.83 11.04
C ARG A 290 -2.72 -15.16 11.39
N LYS A 291 -2.48 -15.73 12.60
CA LYS A 291 -1.14 -16.16 13.01
C LYS A 291 -0.56 -17.22 12.06
N ALA A 292 -1.40 -18.17 11.59
CA ALA A 292 -0.97 -19.21 10.67
C ALA A 292 -0.56 -18.63 9.31
N VAL A 293 -1.30 -17.64 8.79
CA VAL A 293 -0.93 -16.94 7.55
C VAL A 293 0.37 -16.16 7.72
N ILE A 294 0.53 -15.41 8.82
CA ILE A 294 1.77 -14.67 9.08
C ILE A 294 2.95 -15.63 9.14
N TRP A 295 2.82 -16.73 9.91
CA TRP A 295 3.86 -17.77 9.99
C TRP A 295 4.18 -18.39 8.65
N GLY A 296 3.15 -18.90 7.95
CA GLY A 296 3.32 -19.57 6.65
C GLY A 296 3.89 -18.65 5.57
N SER A 297 3.51 -17.36 5.59
CA SER A 297 4.00 -16.39 4.60
C SER A 297 5.45 -15.99 4.86
N ILE A 298 5.82 -15.66 6.11
CA ILE A 298 7.16 -15.14 6.38
C ILE A 298 8.18 -16.27 6.49
N VAL A 299 7.83 -17.39 7.11
CA VAL A 299 8.73 -18.56 7.19
C VAL A 299 8.76 -19.32 5.87
N GLY A 300 7.60 -19.45 5.19
CA GLY A 300 7.51 -20.13 3.89
C GLY A 300 8.29 -19.45 2.78
N VAL A 301 8.58 -18.15 2.90
CA VAL A 301 9.39 -17.45 1.89
C VAL A 301 10.90 -17.67 2.07
N ILE A 302 11.37 -18.12 3.23
CA ILE A 302 12.80 -18.27 3.56
C ILE A 302 13.57 -19.10 2.53
N PRO A 303 13.13 -20.31 2.13
CA PRO A 303 13.90 -21.10 1.15
C PRO A 303 14.04 -20.39 -0.19
N PHE A 304 13.02 -19.64 -0.62
CA PHE A 304 13.04 -18.90 -1.87
C PHE A 304 14.02 -17.73 -1.81
N THR A 305 14.02 -16.98 -0.71
CA THR A 305 14.92 -15.82 -0.54
C THR A 305 16.38 -16.26 -0.42
N LEU A 306 16.65 -17.34 0.29
CA LEU A 306 18.01 -17.88 0.44
C LEU A 306 18.55 -18.45 -0.88
N ALA A 307 17.73 -19.06 -1.72
CA ALA A 307 18.11 -19.61 -3.02
C ALA A 307 18.33 -18.51 -4.08
N LEU A 308 17.56 -17.41 -4.04
CA LEU A 308 17.50 -16.40 -5.09
C LEU A 308 18.89 -15.86 -5.54
N PRO A 309 19.86 -15.56 -4.65
CA PRO A 309 21.16 -15.05 -5.08
C PRO A 309 22.03 -16.06 -5.83
N TYR A 310 21.69 -17.35 -5.87
CA TYR A 310 22.54 -18.43 -6.35
C TYR A 310 22.02 -19.15 -7.60
N VAL A 311 20.88 -18.71 -8.14
CA VAL A 311 20.20 -19.34 -9.28
C VAL A 311 20.37 -18.53 -10.57
N ASP A 312 20.01 -19.13 -11.70
CA ASP A 312 19.94 -18.51 -13.01
C ASP A 312 18.72 -17.58 -13.18
N LEU A 313 18.59 -16.94 -14.35
CA LEU A 313 17.52 -15.98 -14.63
C LEU A 313 16.12 -16.60 -14.58
N PHE A 314 15.97 -17.83 -15.09
CA PHE A 314 14.67 -18.52 -15.08
C PHE A 314 14.21 -18.78 -13.65
N TRP A 315 15.05 -19.39 -12.83
CA TRP A 315 14.75 -19.66 -11.43
C TRP A 315 14.64 -18.38 -10.60
N THR A 316 15.45 -17.34 -10.89
CA THR A 316 15.31 -16.02 -10.24
C THR A 316 13.89 -15.49 -10.45
N THR A 317 13.34 -15.59 -11.66
CA THR A 317 11.98 -15.14 -11.97
C THR A 317 10.93 -15.99 -11.22
N VAL A 318 11.04 -17.31 -11.27
CA VAL A 318 10.12 -18.21 -10.55
C VAL A 318 10.13 -17.94 -9.05
N LEU A 319 11.33 -17.83 -8.46
CA LEU A 319 11.48 -17.56 -7.03
C LEU A 319 10.94 -16.18 -6.66
N THR A 320 11.17 -15.16 -7.48
CA THR A 320 10.69 -13.79 -7.23
C THR A 320 9.17 -13.73 -7.25
N VAL A 321 8.51 -14.44 -8.19
CA VAL A 321 7.05 -14.58 -8.23
C VAL A 321 6.55 -15.31 -6.97
N ALA A 322 7.18 -16.41 -6.59
CA ALA A 322 6.83 -17.14 -5.36
C ALA A 322 7.00 -16.29 -4.11
N ILE A 323 8.08 -15.50 -4.02
CA ILE A 323 8.33 -14.53 -2.94
C ILE A 323 7.24 -13.49 -2.91
N GLY A 324 6.89 -12.88 -4.05
CA GLY A 324 5.84 -11.87 -4.18
C GLY A 324 4.49 -12.37 -3.65
N LEU A 325 4.05 -13.52 -4.15
CA LEU A 325 2.80 -14.18 -3.72
C LEU A 325 2.79 -14.46 -2.21
N THR A 326 3.85 -15.08 -1.72
CA THR A 326 3.92 -15.58 -0.34
C THR A 326 4.07 -14.42 0.64
N LEU A 327 5.02 -13.51 0.43
CA LEU A 327 5.32 -12.42 1.35
C LEU A 327 4.18 -11.39 1.42
N ALA A 328 3.49 -11.16 0.30
CA ALA A 328 2.39 -10.21 0.24
C ALA A 328 1.13 -10.69 1.00
N SER A 329 0.92 -12.01 1.08
CA SER A 329 -0.24 -12.58 1.78
C SER A 329 -0.24 -12.28 3.29
N ALA A 330 0.94 -12.05 3.92
CA ALA A 330 1.03 -11.66 5.33
C ALA A 330 0.56 -10.22 5.60
N SER A 331 0.49 -9.34 4.61
CA SER A 331 0.27 -7.90 4.81
C SER A 331 -1.04 -7.58 5.53
N SER A 332 -2.15 -8.08 5.00
CA SER A 332 -3.47 -7.91 5.61
C SER A 332 -3.59 -8.65 6.94
N ALA A 333 -3.00 -9.85 7.03
CA ALA A 333 -3.03 -10.65 8.26
C ALA A 333 -2.33 -9.95 9.43
N ILE A 334 -1.17 -9.30 9.21
CA ILE A 334 -0.43 -8.54 10.22
C ILE A 334 -1.29 -7.37 10.75
N ILE A 335 -1.90 -6.58 9.85
CA ILE A 335 -2.70 -5.42 10.22
C ILE A 335 -3.92 -5.87 11.03
N VAL A 336 -4.64 -6.88 10.55
CA VAL A 336 -5.83 -7.38 11.23
C VAL A 336 -5.49 -8.00 12.58
N TYR A 337 -4.38 -8.74 12.69
CA TYR A 337 -3.90 -9.28 13.96
C TYR A 337 -3.56 -8.15 14.95
N ALA A 338 -2.93 -7.07 14.49
CA ALA A 338 -2.65 -5.90 15.31
C ALA A 338 -3.92 -5.18 15.78
N LEU A 339 -4.95 -5.10 14.93
CA LEU A 339 -6.27 -4.55 15.27
C LEU A 339 -6.99 -5.40 16.32
N ASP A 340 -6.83 -6.72 16.27
CA ASP A 340 -7.38 -7.63 17.29
C ASP A 340 -6.65 -7.51 18.62
N LEU A 341 -5.35 -7.22 18.63
CA LEU A 341 -4.59 -6.93 19.85
C LEU A 341 -5.00 -5.61 20.51
N MET A 342 -5.41 -4.63 19.74
CA MET A 342 -5.74 -3.27 20.22
C MET A 342 -7.12 -2.81 19.72
N PRO A 343 -8.20 -3.48 20.14
CA PRO A 343 -9.55 -3.13 19.71
C PRO A 343 -9.90 -1.68 20.11
N GLY A 344 -10.67 -1.00 19.24
CA GLY A 344 -11.07 0.39 19.43
C GLY A 344 -10.02 1.45 19.07
N ARG A 345 -8.79 1.04 18.66
CA ARG A 345 -7.70 1.95 18.25
C ARG A 345 -7.38 1.81 16.76
N VAL A 346 -8.41 1.63 15.93
CA VAL A 346 -8.23 1.33 14.48
C VAL A 346 -7.34 2.34 13.78
N GLY A 347 -7.58 3.65 13.98
CA GLY A 347 -6.79 4.71 13.34
C GLY A 347 -5.31 4.70 13.76
N VAL A 348 -5.05 4.53 15.07
CA VAL A 348 -3.68 4.47 15.61
C VAL A 348 -2.94 3.24 15.07
N VAL A 349 -3.58 2.07 15.08
CA VAL A 349 -2.97 0.82 14.61
C VAL A 349 -2.69 0.89 13.11
N SER A 350 -3.68 1.27 12.30
CA SER A 350 -3.51 1.38 10.87
C SER A 350 -2.46 2.43 10.50
N GLY A 351 -2.52 3.61 11.10
CA GLY A 351 -1.53 4.68 10.86
C GLY A 351 -0.12 4.26 11.25
N MET A 352 0.05 3.57 12.39
CA MET A 352 1.34 3.06 12.83
C MET A 352 1.89 1.99 11.89
N PHE A 353 1.09 0.99 11.50
CA PHE A 353 1.58 -0.10 10.66
C PHE A 353 1.79 0.32 9.20
N PHE A 354 0.89 1.09 8.61
CA PHE A 354 1.08 1.61 7.24
C PHE A 354 2.20 2.64 7.19
N GLY A 355 2.18 3.64 8.09
CA GLY A 355 3.22 4.67 8.13
C GLY A 355 4.60 4.07 8.37
N LEU A 356 4.73 3.10 9.28
CA LEU A 356 5.99 2.42 9.53
C LEU A 356 6.42 1.56 8.32
N SER A 357 5.50 0.85 7.67
CA SER A 357 5.83 0.02 6.50
C SER A 357 6.42 0.85 5.36
N PHE A 358 5.79 1.97 5.02
CA PHE A 358 6.29 2.87 3.97
C PHE A 358 7.57 3.59 4.41
N GLY A 359 7.61 4.14 5.64
CA GLY A 359 8.79 4.82 6.16
C GLY A 359 10.00 3.90 6.23
N LEU A 360 9.85 2.67 6.75
CA LEU A 360 10.91 1.67 6.78
C LEU A 360 11.31 1.19 5.39
N GLY A 361 10.39 1.12 4.43
CA GLY A 361 10.69 0.84 3.04
C GLY A 361 11.63 1.90 2.44
N GLY A 362 11.36 3.18 2.70
CA GLY A 362 12.22 4.29 2.28
C GLY A 362 13.59 4.27 2.94
N VAL A 363 13.64 4.10 4.27
CA VAL A 363 14.91 3.93 5.01
C VAL A 363 15.66 2.70 4.49
N GLY A 364 14.97 1.59 4.25
CA GLY A 364 15.55 0.38 3.67
C GLY A 364 16.19 0.65 2.32
N ALA A 365 15.50 1.35 1.42
CA ALA A 365 16.05 1.70 0.12
C ALA A 365 17.33 2.57 0.25
N ALA A 366 17.33 3.58 1.11
CA ALA A 366 18.50 4.44 1.32
C ALA A 366 19.70 3.65 1.88
N VAL A 367 19.46 2.82 2.91
CA VAL A 367 20.53 1.99 3.55
C VAL A 367 21.07 0.96 2.56
N LEU A 368 20.20 0.26 1.84
CA LEU A 368 20.60 -0.76 0.86
C LEU A 368 21.32 -0.14 -0.35
N GLY A 369 20.95 1.09 -0.75
CA GLY A 369 21.65 1.83 -1.79
C GLY A 369 23.06 2.20 -1.37
N ALA A 370 23.25 2.74 -0.17
CA ALA A 370 24.57 3.02 0.38
C ALA A 370 25.43 1.75 0.51
N LEU A 371 24.81 0.63 0.94
CA LEU A 371 25.47 -0.67 1.01
C LEU A 371 25.90 -1.17 -0.38
N ALA A 372 25.05 -0.97 -1.42
CA ALA A 372 25.38 -1.35 -2.79
C ALA A 372 26.56 -0.55 -3.35
N ASP A 373 26.66 0.75 -3.04
CA ASP A 373 27.77 1.60 -3.45
C ASP A 373 29.10 1.19 -2.74
N LEU A 374 29.02 0.79 -1.47
CA LEU A 374 30.18 0.37 -0.67
C LEU A 374 30.66 -1.06 -1.01
N THR A 375 29.78 -1.90 -1.56
CA THR A 375 30.05 -3.31 -1.80
C THR A 375 29.70 -3.72 -3.24
N SER A 376 28.51 -4.22 -3.43
CA SER A 376 27.90 -4.54 -4.73
C SER A 376 26.41 -4.83 -4.57
N ILE A 377 25.67 -4.75 -5.67
CA ILE A 377 24.26 -5.14 -5.70
C ILE A 377 24.04 -6.62 -5.33
N ASP A 378 24.96 -7.50 -5.72
CA ASP A 378 24.92 -8.93 -5.38
C ASP A 378 25.06 -9.15 -3.87
N THR A 379 25.94 -8.40 -3.21
CA THR A 379 26.12 -8.44 -1.76
C THR A 379 24.83 -8.00 -1.04
N VAL A 380 24.15 -6.96 -1.53
CA VAL A 380 22.85 -6.52 -0.99
C VAL A 380 21.84 -7.67 -1.05
N TYR A 381 21.74 -8.37 -2.18
CA TYR A 381 20.79 -9.50 -2.33
C TYR A 381 21.14 -10.69 -1.42
N ARG A 382 22.43 -10.99 -1.24
CA ARG A 382 22.87 -12.02 -0.29
C ARG A 382 22.53 -11.68 1.16
N ILE A 383 22.70 -10.43 1.58
CA ILE A 383 22.35 -9.98 2.93
C ILE A 383 20.82 -9.98 3.11
N CYS A 384 20.07 -9.41 2.15
CA CYS A 384 18.62 -9.36 2.22
C CYS A 384 17.97 -10.76 2.25
N ALA A 385 18.61 -11.78 1.66
CA ALA A 385 18.12 -13.15 1.69
C ALA A 385 17.88 -13.69 3.12
N PHE A 386 18.61 -13.18 4.12
CA PHE A 386 18.49 -13.58 5.53
C PHE A 386 17.43 -12.79 6.30
N LEU A 387 16.94 -11.65 5.79
CA LEU A 387 15.95 -10.84 6.50
C LEU A 387 14.68 -11.61 6.88
N PRO A 388 14.10 -12.48 6.03
CA PRO A 388 12.92 -13.24 6.38
C PRO A 388 13.11 -14.22 7.56
N LEU A 389 14.35 -14.58 7.94
CA LEU A 389 14.61 -15.40 9.14
C LEU A 389 14.10 -14.73 10.42
N ILE A 390 14.04 -13.39 10.46
CA ILE A 390 13.40 -12.63 11.53
C ILE A 390 11.93 -13.07 11.71
N GLY A 391 11.31 -13.59 10.66
CA GLY A 391 9.97 -14.16 10.68
C GLY A 391 9.76 -15.30 11.67
N LEU A 392 10.82 -16.00 12.10
CA LEU A 392 10.76 -17.01 13.13
C LEU A 392 10.22 -16.47 14.47
N LEU A 393 10.35 -15.17 14.72
CA LEU A 393 9.76 -14.51 15.89
C LEU A 393 8.22 -14.61 15.93
N THR A 394 7.55 -14.89 14.81
CA THR A 394 6.10 -15.13 14.75
C THR A 394 5.66 -16.28 15.66
N ALA A 395 6.53 -17.24 15.94
CA ALA A 395 6.26 -18.33 16.88
C ALA A 395 5.87 -17.82 18.27
N LEU A 396 6.46 -16.70 18.70
CA LEU A 396 6.26 -16.08 20.01
C LEU A 396 4.95 -15.29 20.11
N LEU A 397 4.22 -15.06 19.01
CA LEU A 397 2.93 -14.38 19.05
C LEU A 397 1.88 -15.26 19.76
N PRO A 398 1.00 -14.70 20.61
CA PRO A 398 -0.11 -15.45 21.21
C PRO A 398 -1.13 -15.90 20.16
N ASN A 399 -1.84 -16.99 20.46
CA ASN A 399 -2.99 -17.38 19.65
C ASN A 399 -4.20 -16.56 20.11
N LEU A 400 -4.70 -15.66 19.25
CA LEU A 400 -5.85 -14.80 19.57
C LEU A 400 -7.22 -15.51 19.42
N GLY A 401 -7.23 -16.82 19.11
CA GLY A 401 -8.46 -17.55 18.81
C GLY A 401 -9.10 -17.14 17.47
N ARG A 402 -10.18 -17.81 17.09
CA ARG A 402 -11.00 -17.35 15.94
C ARG A 402 -11.77 -16.09 16.37
N PRO A 403 -11.94 -15.09 15.48
CA PRO A 403 -12.64 -13.85 15.83
C PRO A 403 -14.01 -14.13 16.46
N MET A 404 -14.39 -13.33 17.46
CA MET A 404 -15.65 -13.44 18.24
C MET A 404 -16.95 -13.22 17.43
N GLN A 405 -16.98 -13.50 16.14
CA GLN A 405 -18.21 -13.49 15.34
C GLN A 405 -19.26 -14.50 15.86
N HIS A 406 -18.83 -15.57 16.55
CA HIS A 406 -19.76 -16.53 17.16
C HIS A 406 -20.33 -16.12 18.54
N MET A 407 -19.79 -15.10 19.20
CA MET A 407 -20.35 -14.64 20.47
C MET A 407 -21.56 -13.71 20.27
N ALA A 408 -21.61 -12.96 19.17
CA ALA A 408 -22.80 -12.16 18.84
C ALA A 408 -24.00 -13.03 18.44
N GLN A 409 -23.78 -14.22 17.84
CA GLN A 409 -24.85 -15.17 17.51
C GLN A 409 -25.33 -15.99 18.72
N ARG A 410 -24.51 -16.14 19.78
CA ARG A 410 -24.93 -16.81 21.02
C ARG A 410 -25.61 -15.89 22.03
N ALA A 411 -25.54 -14.56 21.81
CA ALA A 411 -26.21 -13.56 22.67
C ALA A 411 -27.58 -13.14 22.12
N ALA A 412 -28.05 -13.70 20.99
CA ALA A 412 -29.44 -13.56 20.58
C ALA A 412 -30.29 -14.45 21.52
N PRO A 413 -31.27 -13.89 22.23
CA PRO A 413 -32.18 -14.70 23.01
C PRO A 413 -32.91 -15.67 22.09
N ALA A 414 -32.98 -16.96 22.49
CA ALA A 414 -33.83 -17.93 21.84
C ALA A 414 -35.30 -17.47 22.09
N GLU A 415 -35.97 -17.04 21.02
CA GLU A 415 -37.40 -16.87 21.00
C GLU A 415 -38.13 -18.24 20.93
#